data_8dd4a9ea0d7a420fb107b78da0e25417
#
_entry.id   8dd4a9ea0d7a420fb107b78da0e25417
#
_cell.length_a   1.000
_cell.length_b   1.000
_cell.length_c   1.000
_cell.angle_alpha   90.00
_cell.angle_beta   90.00
_cell.angle_gamma   90.00
#
_symmetry.space_group_name_H-M   'P 1'
#
loop_
_entity.id
_entity.type
_entity.pdbx_description
1 polymer ?
#
loop_
_entity_poly.entity_id
_entity_poly.type
_entity_poly.pdbx_seq_one_letter_code
_entity_poly.pdbx_strand_id
1 'polypeptide(L)'
;NTAGFRVRLSLSETSRVELHHAGNGKAVLRFEGEEYFGSLEKPGLHCPRQAYLTITGSCIFQCRYCNVWKNPGPRRSIDEIEAMVLSVFLDIDAISLTSGVLTDIHEEERYTLDVVRRLQKFQLPIGVSIYPDPETPYRLKEAGVSEVKFNLETATDQLFSVMCPGL
;
A
#
# COMPACT_ATOMS: atom_id res chain seq x y z
N ASN A 1 -10.42 -29.57 -16.55
CA ASN A 1 -9.68 -28.40 -17.04
C ASN A 1 -10.52 -27.17 -16.80
N THR A 2 -10.63 -26.78 -15.59
CA THR A 2 -11.22 -25.52 -15.19
C THR A 2 -10.21 -24.42 -15.54
N ALA A 3 -10.60 -23.47 -16.37
CA ALA A 3 -9.83 -22.25 -16.61
C ALA A 3 -9.43 -21.69 -15.24
N GLY A 4 -8.13 -21.69 -14.96
CA GLY A 4 -7.63 -21.41 -13.63
C GLY A 4 -7.90 -19.97 -13.24
N PHE A 5 -8.87 -19.78 -12.35
CA PHE A 5 -9.09 -18.51 -11.70
C PHE A 5 -8.05 -18.35 -10.60
N ARG A 6 -7.39 -17.19 -10.56
CA ARG A 6 -6.53 -16.78 -9.44
C ARG A 6 -7.31 -15.87 -8.53
N VAL A 7 -7.37 -16.23 -7.26
CA VAL A 7 -8.02 -15.41 -6.24
C VAL A 7 -7.07 -15.16 -5.08
N ARG A 8 -7.11 -13.97 -4.52
CA ARG A 8 -6.43 -13.63 -3.27
C ARG A 8 -7.45 -13.67 -2.16
N LEU A 9 -7.22 -14.53 -1.16
CA LEU A 9 -8.09 -14.66 0.00
C LEU A 9 -7.36 -14.13 1.23
N SER A 10 -8.08 -13.38 2.06
CA SER A 10 -7.62 -13.03 3.40
C SER A 10 -7.95 -14.16 4.35
N LEU A 11 -7.00 -14.54 5.21
CA LEU A 11 -7.26 -15.51 6.27
C LEU A 11 -8.14 -14.87 7.34
N SER A 12 -9.12 -15.63 7.84
CA SER A 12 -10.02 -15.21 8.91
C SER A 12 -10.44 -16.43 9.71
N GLU A 13 -10.33 -16.36 11.04
CA GLU A 13 -10.76 -17.44 11.93
C GLU A 13 -12.28 -17.60 11.99
N THR A 14 -13.03 -16.58 11.58
CA THR A 14 -14.49 -16.58 11.55
C THR A 14 -15.08 -16.85 10.19
N SER A 15 -14.26 -17.23 9.21
CA SER A 15 -14.70 -17.51 7.85
C SER A 15 -15.50 -18.83 7.81
N ARG A 16 -16.57 -18.85 6.99
CA ARG A 16 -17.28 -20.09 6.62
C ARG A 16 -16.55 -20.89 5.53
N VAL A 17 -15.50 -20.31 4.96
CA VAL A 17 -14.63 -20.95 3.97
C VAL A 17 -13.44 -21.54 4.69
N GLU A 18 -13.22 -22.82 4.54
CA GLU A 18 -12.08 -23.53 5.11
C GLU A 18 -11.03 -23.81 4.02
N LEU A 19 -9.77 -23.55 4.32
CA LEU A 19 -8.65 -23.86 3.43
C LEU A 19 -7.78 -24.96 4.05
N HIS A 20 -7.70 -26.09 3.37
CA HIS A 20 -6.86 -27.22 3.77
C HIS A 20 -5.64 -27.35 2.86
N HIS A 21 -4.45 -27.36 3.45
CA HIS A 21 -3.20 -27.62 2.71
C HIS A 21 -3.05 -29.12 2.45
N ALA A 22 -3.00 -29.53 1.19
CA ALA A 22 -2.91 -30.91 0.76
C ALA A 22 -1.47 -31.39 0.43
N GLY A 23 -0.45 -30.62 0.81
CA GLY A 23 0.96 -30.89 0.50
C GLY A 23 1.36 -30.41 -0.91
N ASN A 24 2.67 -30.25 -1.14
CA ASN A 24 3.25 -29.89 -2.44
C ASN A 24 2.61 -28.66 -3.11
N GLY A 25 2.24 -27.64 -2.33
CA GLY A 25 1.59 -26.45 -2.83
C GLY A 25 0.14 -26.65 -3.32
N LYS A 26 -0.47 -27.81 -3.07
CA LYS A 26 -1.89 -28.06 -3.36
C LYS A 26 -2.76 -27.68 -2.17
N ALA A 27 -3.98 -27.26 -2.46
CA ALA A 27 -4.97 -26.91 -1.46
C ALA A 27 -6.38 -27.34 -1.87
N VAL A 28 -7.20 -27.59 -0.85
CA VAL A 28 -8.63 -27.82 -0.99
C VAL A 28 -9.35 -26.71 -0.22
N LEU A 29 -10.22 -25.98 -0.89
CA LEU A 29 -11.07 -24.98 -0.30
C LEU A 29 -12.47 -25.60 -0.15
N ARG A 30 -13.04 -25.55 1.05
CA ARG A 30 -14.39 -26.05 1.35
C ARG A 30 -15.32 -24.89 1.66
N PHE A 31 -16.47 -24.92 1.01
CA PHE A 31 -17.52 -23.95 1.22
C PHE A 31 -18.90 -24.58 0.97
N GLU A 32 -19.79 -24.51 1.95
CA GLU A 32 -21.18 -25.01 1.87
C GLU A 32 -21.28 -26.46 1.40
N GLY A 33 -20.33 -27.32 1.79
CA GLY A 33 -20.30 -28.74 1.41
C GLY A 33 -19.64 -29.04 0.07
N GLU A 34 -19.28 -28.06 -0.69
CA GLU A 34 -18.55 -28.18 -1.94
C GLU A 34 -17.03 -28.11 -1.71
N GLU A 35 -16.26 -28.85 -2.51
CA GLU A 35 -14.80 -28.87 -2.49
C GLU A 35 -14.24 -28.30 -3.80
N TYR A 36 -13.33 -27.34 -3.67
CA TYR A 36 -12.62 -26.72 -4.79
C TYR A 36 -11.14 -27.04 -4.69
N PHE A 37 -10.61 -27.73 -5.69
CA PHE A 37 -9.21 -28.11 -5.73
C PHE A 37 -8.39 -27.06 -6.46
N GLY A 38 -7.25 -26.68 -5.85
CA GLY A 38 -6.37 -25.66 -6.40
C GLY A 38 -4.93 -25.84 -5.96
N SER A 39 -4.10 -24.87 -6.31
CA SER A 39 -2.73 -24.75 -5.85
C SER A 39 -2.54 -23.43 -5.11
N LEU A 40 -1.70 -23.48 -4.08
CA LEU A 40 -1.22 -22.28 -3.40
C LEU A 40 -0.05 -21.72 -4.18
N GLU A 41 -0.18 -20.50 -4.61
CA GLU A 41 0.91 -19.77 -5.24
C GLU A 41 1.46 -18.76 -4.24
N LYS A 42 2.77 -18.51 -4.25
CA LYS A 42 3.30 -17.34 -3.54
C LYS A 42 2.64 -16.10 -4.13
N PRO A 43 2.19 -15.15 -3.30
CA PRO A 43 1.62 -13.92 -3.82
C PRO A 43 2.67 -13.26 -4.72
N GLY A 44 2.33 -13.07 -5.99
CA GLY A 44 3.15 -12.28 -6.89
C GLY A 44 3.20 -10.86 -6.36
N LEU A 45 4.39 -10.32 -6.20
CA LEU A 45 4.56 -8.91 -5.88
C LEU A 45 4.12 -8.11 -7.10
N HIS A 46 3.33 -7.06 -6.88
CA HIS A 46 2.89 -6.17 -7.96
C HIS A 46 4.09 -5.52 -8.67
N CYS A 47 5.12 -5.17 -7.88
CA CYS A 47 6.39 -4.65 -8.34
C CYS A 47 7.51 -5.39 -7.59
N PRO A 48 7.98 -6.54 -8.09
CA PRO A 48 8.85 -7.44 -7.33
C PRO A 48 10.22 -6.84 -6.96
N ARG A 49 10.65 -5.82 -7.71
CA ARG A 49 11.92 -5.13 -7.47
C ARG A 49 11.72 -3.70 -6.95
N GLN A 50 10.64 -3.48 -6.20
CA GLN A 50 10.30 -2.16 -5.64
C GLN A 50 10.04 -2.28 -4.14
N ALA A 51 10.73 -1.48 -3.32
CA ALA A 51 10.38 -1.30 -1.92
C ALA A 51 9.12 -0.44 -1.82
N TYR A 52 7.99 -1.04 -1.45
CA TYR A 52 6.73 -0.33 -1.28
C TYR A 52 6.47 -0.09 0.21
N LEU A 53 6.59 1.15 0.66
CA LEU A 53 6.58 1.51 2.07
C LEU A 53 5.45 2.49 2.40
N THR A 54 4.75 2.21 3.49
CA THR A 54 3.79 3.14 4.08
C THR A 54 4.47 3.92 5.20
N ILE A 55 4.54 5.24 5.07
CA ILE A 55 5.13 6.15 6.07
C ILE A 55 4.22 6.21 7.30
N THR A 56 2.98 6.67 7.11
CA THR A 56 1.97 6.79 8.17
C THR A 56 0.85 5.81 7.91
N GLY A 57 0.68 4.85 8.82
CA GLY A 57 -0.34 3.81 8.76
C GLY A 57 -1.70 4.22 9.30
N SER A 58 -1.90 5.48 9.65
CA SER A 58 -3.17 6.06 10.14
C SER A 58 -3.65 7.16 9.21
N CYS A 59 -4.96 7.44 9.18
CA CYS A 59 -5.52 8.50 8.35
C CYS A 59 -6.78 9.10 8.97
N ILE A 60 -6.84 10.44 9.01
CA ILE A 60 -8.03 11.18 9.47
C ILE A 60 -9.16 11.17 8.44
N PHE A 61 -8.84 10.93 7.16
CA PHE A 61 -9.82 10.90 6.07
C PHE A 61 -10.51 9.54 6.00
N GLN A 62 -11.68 9.42 6.50
CA GLN A 62 -12.43 8.17 6.62
C GLN A 62 -13.01 7.66 5.28
N CYS A 63 -12.19 7.61 4.23
CA CYS A 63 -12.60 7.14 2.90
C CYS A 63 -13.14 5.72 2.98
N ARG A 64 -14.35 5.48 2.48
CA ARG A 64 -15.10 4.21 2.67
C ARG A 64 -14.42 3.00 2.04
N TYR A 65 -13.67 3.19 0.97
CA TYR A 65 -12.93 2.14 0.27
C TYR A 65 -11.55 1.87 0.89
N CYS A 66 -11.05 2.73 1.79
CA CYS A 66 -9.72 2.64 2.37
C CYS A 66 -9.75 1.90 3.71
N ASN A 67 -8.78 1.01 3.93
CA ASN A 67 -8.66 0.26 5.17
C ASN A 67 -7.70 0.91 6.19
N VAL A 68 -6.96 1.95 5.82
CA VAL A 68 -5.94 2.57 6.68
C VAL A 68 -6.55 3.12 7.96
N TRP A 69 -7.64 3.86 7.88
CA TRP A 69 -8.32 4.40 9.06
C TRP A 69 -9.07 3.35 9.89
N LYS A 70 -9.46 2.21 9.26
CA LYS A 70 -10.14 1.10 9.95
C LYS A 70 -9.17 0.23 10.74
N ASN A 71 -7.93 0.15 10.28
CA ASN A 71 -6.86 -0.62 10.90
C ASN A 71 -5.63 0.28 11.06
N PRO A 72 -5.68 1.26 12.00
CA PRO A 72 -4.64 2.25 12.13
C PRO A 72 -3.32 1.61 12.55
N GLY A 73 -2.25 2.04 11.88
CA GLY A 73 -0.88 1.70 12.19
C GLY A 73 -0.07 2.93 12.63
N PRO A 74 1.14 2.75 13.11
CA PRO A 74 2.01 3.85 13.53
C PRO A 74 2.50 4.68 12.34
N ARG A 75 2.96 5.91 12.63
CA ARG A 75 3.91 6.62 11.78
C ARG A 75 5.28 6.01 12.02
N ARG A 76 5.93 5.54 10.96
CA ARG A 76 7.29 5.01 11.03
C ARG A 76 8.29 6.16 11.13
N SER A 77 9.31 5.98 11.94
CA SER A 77 10.44 6.91 11.97
C SER A 77 11.23 6.86 10.66
N ILE A 78 11.95 7.94 10.37
CA ILE A 78 12.83 8.02 9.19
C ILE A 78 13.90 6.93 9.24
N ASP A 79 14.45 6.65 10.42
CA ASP A 79 15.48 5.63 10.60
C ASP A 79 14.92 4.21 10.38
N GLU A 80 13.68 3.92 10.81
CA GLU A 80 13.01 2.65 10.50
C GLU A 80 12.80 2.47 9.00
N ILE A 81 12.32 3.51 8.30
CA ILE A 81 12.10 3.48 6.85
C ILE A 81 13.43 3.25 6.13
N GLU A 82 14.49 3.96 6.53
CA GLU A 82 15.83 3.79 6.00
C GLU A 82 16.35 2.35 6.21
N ALA A 83 16.20 1.81 7.41
CA ALA A 83 16.62 0.45 7.72
C ALA A 83 15.85 -0.60 6.88
N MET A 84 14.55 -0.38 6.65
CA MET A 84 13.74 -1.23 5.78
C MET A 84 14.24 -1.21 4.33
N VAL A 85 14.56 -0.04 3.78
CA VAL A 85 15.14 0.08 2.43
C VAL A 85 16.50 -0.61 2.38
N LEU A 86 17.36 -0.34 3.36
CA LEU A 86 18.70 -0.93 3.42
C LEU A 86 18.67 -2.48 3.45
N SER A 87 17.68 -3.05 4.12
CA SER A 87 17.56 -4.52 4.24
C SER A 87 17.27 -5.23 2.91
N VAL A 88 16.75 -4.51 1.90
CA VAL A 88 16.39 -5.05 0.59
C VAL A 88 17.10 -4.33 -0.56
N PHE A 89 18.03 -3.45 -0.26
CA PHE A 89 18.63 -2.52 -1.23
C PHE A 89 19.22 -3.20 -2.47
N LEU A 90 19.85 -4.37 -2.29
CA LEU A 90 20.45 -5.12 -3.41
C LEU A 90 19.42 -5.80 -4.31
N ASP A 91 18.18 -5.93 -3.86
CA ASP A 91 17.13 -6.65 -4.56
C ASP A 91 16.10 -5.73 -5.23
N ILE A 92 16.24 -4.41 -5.08
CA ILE A 92 15.28 -3.43 -5.57
C ILE A 92 15.87 -2.47 -6.59
N ASP A 93 15.02 -1.97 -7.50
CA ASP A 93 15.37 -0.97 -8.51
C ASP A 93 14.68 0.39 -8.24
N ALA A 94 13.72 0.44 -7.32
CA ALA A 94 12.98 1.64 -7.00
C ALA A 94 12.39 1.60 -5.58
N ILE A 95 12.06 2.76 -5.05
CA ILE A 95 11.38 2.96 -3.77
C ILE A 95 10.02 3.62 -4.05
N SER A 96 8.95 3.10 -3.45
CA SER A 96 7.62 3.72 -3.48
C SER A 96 7.15 4.02 -2.07
N LEU A 97 6.79 5.26 -1.85
CA LEU A 97 6.29 5.77 -0.58
C LEU A 97 4.81 6.11 -0.69
N THR A 98 4.04 5.65 0.29
CA THR A 98 2.65 6.07 0.46
C THR A 98 2.43 6.51 1.90
N SER A 99 1.46 7.37 2.14
CA SER A 99 1.14 7.81 3.50
C SER A 99 -0.36 8.07 3.66
N GLY A 100 -0.88 7.71 4.83
CA GLY A 100 -2.10 8.33 5.32
C GLY A 100 -1.81 9.73 5.85
N VAL A 101 -2.82 10.41 6.38
CA VAL A 101 -2.69 11.73 7.01
C VAL A 101 -3.01 11.58 8.50
N LEU A 102 -2.02 11.79 9.37
CA LEU A 102 -2.20 11.59 10.81
C LEU A 102 -3.01 12.72 11.45
N THR A 103 -2.63 13.96 11.19
CA THR A 103 -3.21 15.16 11.79
C THR A 103 -3.53 16.23 10.76
N ASP A 104 -2.60 16.52 9.86
CA ASP A 104 -2.65 17.60 8.90
C ASP A 104 -1.88 17.24 7.63
N ILE A 105 -2.40 17.65 6.46
CA ILE A 105 -1.81 17.32 5.16
C ILE A 105 -0.42 17.94 4.96
N HIS A 106 -0.20 19.16 5.46
CA HIS A 106 1.06 19.86 5.29
C HIS A 106 2.13 19.28 6.23
N GLU A 107 1.75 18.86 7.44
CA GLU A 107 2.65 18.13 8.33
C GLU A 107 3.09 16.81 7.72
N GLU A 108 2.14 16.05 7.16
CA GLU A 108 2.43 14.78 6.53
C GLU A 108 3.31 14.93 5.28
N GLU A 109 3.07 15.97 4.49
CA GLU A 109 3.92 16.29 3.35
C GLU A 109 5.35 16.65 3.79
N ARG A 110 5.51 17.54 4.77
CA ARG A 110 6.85 17.89 5.30
C ARG A 110 7.61 16.65 5.76
N TYR A 111 6.92 15.79 6.52
CA TYR A 111 7.52 14.54 6.98
C TYR A 111 7.90 13.61 5.83
N THR A 112 7.04 13.48 4.82
CA THR A 112 7.34 12.71 3.61
C THR A 112 8.55 13.28 2.86
N LEU A 113 8.67 14.60 2.74
CA LEU A 113 9.82 15.26 2.13
C LEU A 113 11.12 14.97 2.88
N ASP A 114 11.07 14.90 4.21
CA ASP A 114 12.25 14.55 5.02
C ASP A 114 12.65 13.08 4.83
N VAL A 115 11.66 12.17 4.73
CA VAL A 115 11.89 10.77 4.34
C VAL A 115 12.55 10.69 2.96
N VAL A 116 11.99 11.38 1.97
CA VAL A 116 12.54 11.40 0.59
C VAL A 116 14.00 11.86 0.61
N ARG A 117 14.30 13.00 1.26
CA ARG A 117 15.67 13.50 1.36
C ARG A 117 16.64 12.50 1.99
N ARG A 118 16.21 11.81 3.04
CA ARG A 118 17.01 10.75 3.68
C ARG A 118 17.29 9.58 2.74
N LEU A 119 16.33 9.20 1.91
CA LEU A 119 16.43 8.06 1.00
C LEU A 119 17.20 8.37 -0.29
N GLN A 120 17.45 9.64 -0.63
CA GLN A 120 18.23 10.02 -1.82
C GLN A 120 19.63 9.40 -1.85
N LYS A 121 20.22 9.10 -0.70
CA LYS A 121 21.52 8.43 -0.61
C LYS A 121 21.59 7.07 -1.29
N PHE A 122 20.44 6.38 -1.46
CA PHE A 122 20.39 5.11 -2.15
C PHE A 122 20.48 5.23 -3.67
N GLN A 123 20.33 6.45 -4.21
CA GLN A 123 20.39 6.74 -5.65
C GLN A 123 19.41 5.91 -6.50
N LEU A 124 18.30 5.50 -5.91
CA LEU A 124 17.20 4.81 -6.57
C LEU A 124 16.08 5.79 -6.93
N PRO A 125 15.33 5.54 -8.01
CA PRO A 125 14.10 6.28 -8.28
C PRO A 125 13.14 6.19 -7.09
N ILE A 126 12.57 7.34 -6.67
CA ILE A 126 11.61 7.42 -5.58
C ILE A 126 10.26 7.88 -6.13
N GLY A 127 9.25 7.02 -5.99
CA GLY A 127 7.86 7.35 -6.26
C GLY A 127 7.13 7.74 -4.96
N VAL A 128 6.21 8.70 -5.03
CA VAL A 128 5.44 9.18 -3.88
C VAL A 128 3.95 9.24 -4.20
N SER A 129 3.13 8.74 -3.27
CA SER A 129 1.67 8.84 -3.30
C SER A 129 1.16 9.31 -1.94
N ILE A 130 0.86 10.60 -1.84
CA ILE A 130 0.30 11.25 -0.64
C ILE A 130 -0.89 12.12 -1.02
N TYR A 131 -1.63 12.61 -0.04
CA TYR A 131 -2.68 13.59 -0.30
C TYR A 131 -2.06 14.94 -0.68
N PRO A 132 -2.34 15.50 -1.87
CA PRO A 132 -1.67 16.69 -2.35
C PRO A 132 -2.42 17.98 -2.01
N ASP A 133 -1.69 19.08 -1.93
CA ASP A 133 -2.17 20.42 -2.22
C ASP A 133 -1.68 20.89 -3.61
N PRO A 134 -2.07 22.07 -4.11
CA PRO A 134 -1.65 22.55 -5.42
C PRO A 134 -0.13 22.68 -5.61
N GLU A 135 0.62 22.91 -4.54
CA GLU A 135 2.07 23.10 -4.57
C GLU A 135 2.86 21.78 -4.32
N THR A 136 2.20 20.74 -3.82
CA THR A 136 2.82 19.44 -3.53
C THR A 136 3.66 18.88 -4.68
N PRO A 137 3.21 18.92 -5.97
CA PRO A 137 4.00 18.38 -7.08
C PRO A 137 5.35 19.09 -7.24
N TYR A 138 5.39 20.38 -7.02
CA TYR A 138 6.61 21.19 -7.14
C TYR A 138 7.58 20.87 -6.02
N ARG A 139 7.10 20.81 -4.77
CA ARG A 139 7.93 20.47 -3.60
C ARG A 139 8.49 19.04 -3.67
N LEU A 140 7.70 18.08 -4.15
CA LEU A 140 8.17 16.71 -4.38
C LEU A 140 9.25 16.66 -5.47
N LYS A 141 9.08 17.40 -6.57
CA LYS A 141 10.07 17.51 -7.62
C LYS A 141 11.39 18.11 -7.11
N GLU A 142 11.33 19.19 -6.33
CA GLU A 142 12.51 19.82 -5.72
C GLU A 142 13.23 18.86 -4.75
N ALA A 143 12.51 18.00 -4.06
CA ALA A 143 13.08 16.97 -3.19
C ALA A 143 13.70 15.80 -3.97
N GLY A 144 13.60 15.77 -5.31
CA GLY A 144 14.17 14.74 -6.17
C GLY A 144 13.29 13.49 -6.31
N VAL A 145 11.97 13.62 -6.12
CA VAL A 145 11.01 12.57 -6.41
C VAL A 145 10.95 12.33 -7.92
N SER A 146 11.05 11.08 -8.32
CA SER A 146 11.07 10.67 -9.74
C SER A 146 9.67 10.47 -10.32
N GLU A 147 8.72 10.07 -9.49
CA GLU A 147 7.35 9.75 -9.90
C GLU A 147 6.36 10.16 -8.80
N VAL A 148 5.22 10.73 -9.18
CA VAL A 148 4.10 11.00 -8.29
C VAL A 148 2.85 10.28 -8.78
N LYS A 149 2.05 9.77 -7.82
CA LYS A 149 0.75 9.19 -8.11
C LYS A 149 -0.30 9.90 -7.26
N PHE A 150 -1.19 10.62 -7.93
CA PHE A 150 -2.39 11.18 -7.32
C PHE A 150 -3.62 10.48 -7.88
N ASN A 151 -4.44 9.93 -7.01
CA ASN A 151 -5.62 9.21 -7.42
C ASN A 151 -6.79 10.19 -7.67
N LEU A 152 -7.54 9.93 -8.73
CA LEU A 152 -8.87 10.50 -8.88
C LEU A 152 -9.86 9.52 -8.23
N GLU A 153 -10.32 9.86 -7.04
CA GLU A 153 -11.07 8.94 -6.19
C GLU A 153 -12.51 8.69 -6.65
N THR A 154 -13.12 9.71 -7.27
CA THR A 154 -14.47 9.61 -7.80
C THR A 154 -14.66 10.51 -9.03
N ALA A 155 -15.72 10.26 -9.82
CA ALA A 155 -15.99 11.00 -11.04
C ALA A 155 -16.85 12.28 -10.81
N THR A 156 -17.41 12.46 -9.61
CA THR A 156 -18.27 13.62 -9.29
C THR A 156 -18.11 14.04 -7.84
N ASP A 157 -18.34 15.34 -7.55
CA ASP A 157 -18.28 15.89 -6.19
C ASP A 157 -19.31 15.23 -5.25
N GLN A 158 -20.47 14.86 -5.76
CA GLN A 158 -21.50 14.18 -4.98
C GLN A 158 -21.01 12.80 -4.50
N LEU A 159 -20.39 12.02 -5.39
CA LEU A 159 -19.79 10.74 -5.03
C LEU A 159 -18.61 10.95 -4.10
N PHE A 160 -17.81 11.98 -4.31
CA PHE A 160 -16.68 12.31 -3.46
C PHE A 160 -17.11 12.55 -2.02
N SER A 161 -18.10 13.38 -1.79
CA SER A 161 -18.65 13.66 -0.45
C SER A 161 -19.19 12.40 0.26
N VAL A 162 -19.70 11.42 -0.51
CA VAL A 162 -20.17 10.15 0.05
C VAL A 162 -19.04 9.18 0.33
N MET A 163 -18.05 9.11 -0.55
CA MET A 163 -16.96 8.13 -0.47
C MET A 163 -15.81 8.59 0.41
N CYS A 164 -15.60 9.88 0.54
CA CYS A 164 -14.54 10.53 1.30
C CYS A 164 -15.10 11.53 2.32
N PRO A 165 -15.88 11.08 3.32
CA PRO A 165 -16.62 11.99 4.22
C PRO A 165 -15.73 12.81 5.15
N GLY A 166 -14.43 12.52 5.24
CA GLY A 166 -13.46 13.26 6.04
C GLY A 166 -12.69 14.34 5.26
N LEU A 167 -13.01 14.55 3.99
CA LEU A 167 -12.35 15.49 3.08
C LEU A 167 -13.24 16.66 2.72
#